data_b84e36973032f897cde1788094ca4b58
#
_entry.id   b84e36973032f897cde1788094ca4b58
#
_cell.length_a   1.000
_cell.length_b   1.000
_cell.length_c   1.000
_cell.angle_alpha   90.00
_cell.angle_beta   90.00
_cell.angle_gamma   90.00
#
_symmetry.space_group_name_H-M   'P 1'
#
loop_
_entity.id
_entity.type
_entity.pdbx_description
1 polymer ?
#
loop_
_entity_poly.entity_id
_entity_poly.type
_entity_poly.pdbx_seq_one_letter_code
_entity_poly.pdbx_strand_id
1 'polypeptide(L)'
;MTLFLTSSPSGCPFEPGPDIPVLDTRNHFVANLRAVWPDHAVLGLAIAADPYAYEQNDEMCRVFAQSFANAHLPLTALIPCDARNAEEIGSLLPQSGFVMLCGGHVPTQNHFFAQLGLPGLFHNYHGIVLGVSAGSMNAAHIVYAAPEEPGEAADPHYSRWLNGLGLTETRILPHYQFIRDHVLDGQKVEDIALADSKKRHFLALPDGSYILCADGSEALYGKGWYFADGMMEEINEDEDVLPLR
;
A
#
# COMPACT_ATOMS: atom_id res chain seq x y z
N MET A 1 -10.36 -10.38 -8.22
CA MET A 1 -9.72 -9.15 -7.68
C MET A 1 -8.28 -9.11 -8.13
N THR A 2 -7.81 -7.96 -8.61
CA THR A 2 -6.40 -7.72 -8.91
C THR A 2 -5.85 -6.74 -7.87
N LEU A 3 -4.71 -7.09 -7.24
CA LEU A 3 -4.11 -6.30 -6.16
C LEU A 3 -2.70 -5.84 -6.56
N PHE A 4 -2.44 -4.56 -6.44
CA PHE A 4 -1.11 -3.96 -6.57
C PHE A 4 -0.65 -3.49 -5.19
N LEU A 5 0.52 -3.94 -4.75
CA LEU A 5 1.16 -3.50 -3.51
C LEU A 5 2.35 -2.61 -3.86
N THR A 6 2.24 -1.31 -3.67
CA THR A 6 3.27 -0.33 -4.03
C THR A 6 3.85 0.34 -2.79
N SER A 7 5.12 0.76 -2.86
CA SER A 7 5.65 1.76 -1.94
C SER A 7 5.03 3.13 -2.25
N SER A 8 5.18 3.58 -3.48
CA SER A 8 4.59 4.82 -4.00
C SER A 8 4.13 4.60 -5.44
N PRO A 9 2.88 4.97 -5.80
CA PRO A 9 2.39 4.84 -7.17
C PRO A 9 2.93 5.93 -8.11
N SER A 10 3.57 6.97 -7.57
CA SER A 10 4.18 8.08 -8.34
C SER A 10 5.71 8.00 -8.44
N GLY A 11 6.33 6.98 -7.84
CA GLY A 11 7.78 6.79 -7.89
C GLY A 11 8.62 7.84 -7.16
N CYS A 12 7.98 8.81 -6.53
CA CYS A 12 8.58 9.82 -5.66
C CYS A 12 7.77 9.91 -4.37
N PRO A 13 8.39 10.29 -3.25
CA PRO A 13 7.63 10.67 -2.07
C PRO A 13 6.60 11.72 -2.46
N PHE A 14 5.38 11.58 -1.97
CA PHE A 14 4.35 12.60 -2.18
C PHE A 14 4.77 13.85 -1.40
N GLU A 15 5.32 14.84 -2.11
CA GLU A 15 5.52 16.17 -1.56
C GLU A 15 4.27 17.01 -1.89
N PRO A 16 3.60 17.58 -0.89
CA PRO A 16 2.50 18.51 -1.13
C PRO A 16 3.01 19.69 -1.96
N GLY A 17 2.52 19.86 -3.16
CA GLY A 17 2.92 20.90 -4.09
C GLY A 17 1.86 21.16 -5.14
N PRO A 18 2.00 22.22 -5.96
CA PRO A 18 1.04 22.55 -7.01
C PRO A 18 1.02 21.53 -8.16
N ASP A 19 2.03 20.69 -8.27
CA ASP A 19 2.18 19.75 -9.37
C ASP A 19 1.41 18.46 -9.11
N ILE A 20 0.62 18.05 -10.09
CA ILE A 20 -0.06 16.76 -10.07
C ILE A 20 0.97 15.65 -10.29
N PRO A 21 1.15 14.70 -9.37
CA PRO A 21 2.11 13.63 -9.53
C PRO A 21 1.76 12.77 -10.74
N VAL A 22 2.78 12.35 -11.48
CA VAL A 22 2.65 11.43 -12.60
C VAL A 22 2.78 10.00 -12.04
N LEU A 23 1.88 9.11 -12.45
CA LEU A 23 2.00 7.70 -12.07
C LEU A 23 3.30 7.11 -12.65
N ASP A 24 3.97 6.29 -11.86
CA ASP A 24 5.25 5.69 -12.21
C ASP A 24 5.13 4.78 -13.43
N THR A 25 6.05 4.92 -14.37
CA THR A 25 6.11 4.05 -15.56
C THR A 25 7.19 2.96 -15.45
N ARG A 26 8.06 3.05 -14.44
CA ARG A 26 9.08 2.02 -14.18
C ARG A 26 8.43 0.67 -13.91
N ASN A 27 9.17 -0.38 -14.22
CA ASN A 27 8.75 -1.76 -13.99
C ASN A 27 7.38 -2.08 -14.58
N HIS A 28 6.99 -1.36 -15.65
CA HIS A 28 5.70 -1.50 -16.36
C HIS A 28 4.46 -1.20 -15.50
N PHE A 29 4.57 -0.47 -14.38
CA PHE A 29 3.45 -0.28 -13.42
C PHE A 29 2.19 0.27 -14.09
N VAL A 30 2.27 1.41 -14.78
CA VAL A 30 1.10 1.99 -15.48
C VAL A 30 0.60 1.08 -16.61
N ALA A 31 1.51 0.37 -17.30
CA ALA A 31 1.11 -0.56 -18.36
C ALA A 31 0.31 -1.74 -17.80
N ASN A 32 0.76 -2.34 -16.69
CA ASN A 32 0.06 -3.43 -16.03
C ASN A 32 -1.28 -2.96 -15.41
N LEU A 33 -1.31 -1.74 -14.85
CA LEU A 33 -2.55 -1.19 -14.32
C LEU A 33 -3.58 -0.95 -15.44
N ARG A 34 -3.15 -0.43 -16.62
CA ARG A 34 -4.01 -0.28 -17.80
C ARG A 34 -4.50 -1.61 -18.34
N ALA A 35 -3.68 -2.66 -18.31
CA ALA A 35 -4.05 -3.97 -18.84
C ALA A 35 -5.24 -4.62 -18.08
N VAL A 36 -5.44 -4.24 -16.82
CA VAL A 36 -6.56 -4.73 -16.00
C VAL A 36 -7.66 -3.71 -15.79
N TRP A 37 -7.45 -2.45 -16.24
CA TRP A 37 -8.44 -1.39 -16.09
C TRP A 37 -9.62 -1.61 -17.03
N PRO A 38 -10.87 -1.43 -16.59
CA PRO A 38 -12.04 -1.53 -17.45
C PRO A 38 -12.03 -0.52 -18.61
N ASP A 39 -12.63 -0.87 -19.74
CA ASP A 39 -12.76 0.00 -20.92
C ASP A 39 -13.68 1.23 -20.70
N HIS A 40 -14.27 1.34 -19.51
CA HIS A 40 -15.15 2.43 -19.11
C HIS A 40 -14.71 3.06 -17.78
N ALA A 41 -15.19 4.27 -17.52
CA ALA A 41 -14.92 4.92 -16.25
C ALA A 41 -15.63 4.19 -15.10
N VAL A 42 -14.90 3.96 -14.01
CA VAL A 42 -15.39 3.27 -12.81
C VAL A 42 -15.45 4.20 -11.61
N LEU A 43 -16.29 3.86 -10.62
CA LEU A 43 -16.24 4.49 -9.31
C LEU A 43 -14.98 4.02 -8.57
N GLY A 44 -14.19 4.96 -8.07
CA GLY A 44 -13.04 4.72 -7.20
C GLY A 44 -13.35 5.09 -5.75
N LEU A 45 -12.81 4.32 -4.82
CA LEU A 45 -12.81 4.62 -3.39
C LEU A 45 -11.37 4.77 -2.91
N ALA A 46 -11.06 5.84 -2.17
CA ALA A 46 -9.77 6.02 -1.52
C ALA A 46 -9.96 5.86 -0.01
N ILE A 47 -9.55 4.72 0.54
CA ILE A 47 -9.73 4.43 1.97
C ILE A 47 -8.59 5.06 2.74
N ALA A 48 -8.92 6.02 3.60
CA ALA A 48 -7.98 6.89 4.29
C ALA A 48 -7.08 6.12 5.27
N ALA A 49 -5.86 6.62 5.46
CA ALA A 49 -4.99 6.17 6.53
C ALA A 49 -5.35 6.82 7.87
N ASP A 50 -5.60 8.13 7.87
CA ASP A 50 -6.17 8.85 9.01
C ASP A 50 -7.63 9.22 8.69
N PRO A 51 -8.60 8.61 9.39
CA PRO A 51 -10.02 8.85 9.14
C PRO A 51 -10.50 10.26 9.50
N TYR A 52 -9.70 11.07 10.17
CA TYR A 52 -10.05 12.41 10.63
C TYR A 52 -9.31 13.54 9.89
N ALA A 53 -8.36 13.22 9.04
CA ALA A 53 -7.60 14.18 8.24
C ALA A 53 -8.38 14.62 6.97
N TYR A 54 -9.59 15.17 7.15
CA TYR A 54 -10.56 15.38 6.07
C TYR A 54 -10.04 16.20 4.89
N GLU A 55 -9.40 17.33 5.15
CA GLU A 55 -8.87 18.20 4.10
C GLU A 55 -7.76 17.50 3.31
N GLN A 56 -6.90 16.75 4.00
CA GLN A 56 -5.84 15.96 3.37
C GLN A 56 -6.42 14.81 2.54
N ASN A 57 -7.46 14.13 3.04
CA ASN A 57 -8.12 13.05 2.33
C ASN A 57 -8.82 13.56 1.06
N ASP A 58 -9.49 14.71 1.12
CA ASP A 58 -10.15 15.34 -0.02
C ASP A 58 -9.11 15.78 -1.07
N GLU A 59 -8.02 16.43 -0.65
CA GLU A 59 -6.96 16.88 -1.55
C GLU A 59 -6.24 15.69 -2.21
N MET A 60 -5.96 14.65 -1.47
CA MET A 60 -5.37 13.42 -2.00
C MET A 60 -6.27 12.80 -3.09
N CYS A 61 -7.57 12.70 -2.84
CA CYS A 61 -8.52 12.19 -3.85
C CYS A 61 -8.53 13.06 -5.11
N ARG A 62 -8.54 14.39 -4.94
CA ARG A 62 -8.50 15.34 -6.08
C ARG A 62 -7.22 15.12 -6.91
N VAL A 63 -6.08 15.04 -6.26
CA VAL A 63 -4.77 14.89 -6.89
C VAL A 63 -4.65 13.55 -7.61
N PHE A 64 -5.00 12.45 -6.95
CA PHE A 64 -4.92 11.12 -7.57
C PHE A 64 -5.95 10.94 -8.69
N ALA A 65 -7.16 11.48 -8.56
CA ALA A 65 -8.13 11.44 -9.66
C ALA A 65 -7.56 12.08 -10.93
N GLN A 66 -6.85 13.20 -10.81
CA GLN A 66 -6.17 13.85 -11.93
C GLN A 66 -4.99 13.00 -12.45
N SER A 67 -4.19 12.39 -11.55
CA SER A 67 -3.09 11.51 -11.93
C SER A 67 -3.56 10.29 -12.72
N PHE A 68 -4.66 9.66 -12.30
CA PHE A 68 -5.30 8.56 -13.04
C PHE A 68 -5.84 9.02 -14.39
N ALA A 69 -6.51 10.19 -14.47
CA ALA A 69 -6.99 10.74 -15.73
C ALA A 69 -5.85 11.00 -16.71
N ASN A 70 -4.73 11.58 -16.25
CA ASN A 70 -3.53 11.82 -17.05
C ASN A 70 -2.90 10.51 -17.56
N ALA A 71 -3.05 9.43 -16.80
CA ALA A 71 -2.61 8.08 -17.17
C ALA A 71 -3.62 7.31 -18.04
N HIS A 72 -4.71 7.93 -18.50
CA HIS A 72 -5.80 7.29 -19.23
C HIS A 72 -6.47 6.13 -18.48
N LEU A 73 -6.63 6.27 -17.17
CA LEU A 73 -7.32 5.37 -16.27
C LEU A 73 -8.60 6.07 -15.75
N PRO A 74 -9.69 6.06 -16.52
CA PRO A 74 -10.83 6.93 -16.22
C PRO A 74 -11.59 6.50 -14.96
N LEU A 75 -11.85 7.47 -14.08
CA LEU A 75 -12.72 7.34 -12.92
C LEU A 75 -13.95 8.22 -13.11
N THR A 76 -15.13 7.74 -12.72
CA THR A 76 -16.34 8.58 -12.63
C THR A 76 -16.25 9.53 -11.44
N ALA A 77 -15.64 9.05 -10.36
CA ALA A 77 -15.24 9.80 -9.17
C ALA A 77 -14.19 9.00 -8.40
N LEU A 78 -13.39 9.66 -7.56
CA LEU A 78 -12.59 9.05 -6.49
C LEU A 78 -13.09 9.60 -5.17
N ILE A 79 -13.81 8.78 -4.41
CA ILE A 79 -14.47 9.18 -3.16
C ILE A 79 -13.53 8.91 -1.98
N PRO A 80 -13.22 9.91 -1.13
CA PRO A 80 -12.52 9.66 0.12
C PRO A 80 -13.42 8.88 1.08
N CYS A 81 -12.94 7.74 1.55
CA CYS A 81 -13.60 6.92 2.56
C CYS A 81 -12.93 7.15 3.90
N ASP A 82 -13.55 7.94 4.76
CA ASP A 82 -13.04 8.33 6.08
C ASP A 82 -14.19 8.35 7.13
N ALA A 83 -14.00 8.98 8.28
CA ALA A 83 -15.00 8.97 9.34
C ALA A 83 -16.34 9.61 8.94
N ARG A 84 -16.37 10.47 7.90
CA ARG A 84 -17.60 11.15 7.44
C ARG A 84 -18.60 10.20 6.79
N ASN A 85 -18.11 9.12 6.15
CA ASN A 85 -18.94 8.17 5.38
C ASN A 85 -18.63 6.70 5.70
N ALA A 86 -18.07 6.44 6.88
CA ALA A 86 -17.70 5.10 7.34
C ALA A 86 -18.86 4.09 7.24
N GLU A 87 -20.09 4.50 7.54
CA GLU A 87 -21.28 3.66 7.50
C GLU A 87 -21.72 3.32 6.05
N GLU A 88 -21.29 4.11 5.07
CA GLU A 88 -21.66 3.94 3.67
C GLU A 88 -20.74 2.98 2.90
N ILE A 89 -19.55 2.66 3.44
CA ILE A 89 -18.53 1.87 2.75
C ILE A 89 -19.05 0.48 2.34
N GLY A 90 -19.85 -0.16 3.20
CA GLY A 90 -20.48 -1.44 2.90
C GLY A 90 -21.39 -1.41 1.66
N SER A 91 -21.99 -0.27 1.36
CA SER A 91 -22.83 -0.05 0.18
C SER A 91 -22.05 0.49 -1.03
N LEU A 92 -20.98 1.23 -0.82
CA LEU A 92 -20.15 1.81 -1.87
C LEU A 92 -19.19 0.79 -2.48
N LEU A 93 -18.59 -0.07 -1.66
CA LEU A 93 -17.58 -1.02 -2.09
C LEU A 93 -18.06 -1.96 -3.21
N PRO A 94 -19.25 -2.57 -3.15
CA PRO A 94 -19.76 -3.41 -4.24
C PRO A 94 -20.02 -2.67 -5.56
N GLN A 95 -20.16 -1.36 -5.51
CA GLN A 95 -20.40 -0.49 -6.68
C GLN A 95 -19.10 0.05 -7.28
N SER A 96 -17.97 -0.08 -6.56
CA SER A 96 -16.68 0.42 -7.01
C SER A 96 -15.96 -0.58 -7.90
N GLY A 97 -15.31 -0.10 -8.95
CA GLY A 97 -14.40 -0.90 -9.77
C GLY A 97 -12.93 -0.77 -9.34
N PHE A 98 -12.63 0.24 -8.53
CA PHE A 98 -11.29 0.56 -8.06
C PHE A 98 -11.28 0.97 -6.59
N VAL A 99 -10.34 0.45 -5.83
CA VAL A 99 -10.09 0.85 -4.43
C VAL A 99 -8.62 1.20 -4.26
N MET A 100 -8.34 2.38 -3.73
CA MET A 100 -7.03 2.78 -3.26
C MET A 100 -6.98 2.68 -1.74
N LEU A 101 -6.08 1.87 -1.21
CA LEU A 101 -5.72 1.84 0.21
C LEU A 101 -4.60 2.86 0.40
N CYS A 102 -4.89 3.98 1.03
CA CYS A 102 -3.99 5.14 1.09
C CYS A 102 -2.75 4.89 1.96
N GLY A 103 -1.72 5.69 1.75
CA GLY A 103 -0.52 5.71 2.58
C GLY A 103 -0.72 6.54 3.85
N GLY A 104 0.05 6.25 4.89
CA GLY A 104 0.07 6.95 6.18
C GLY A 104 0.59 6.04 7.29
N HIS A 105 0.21 6.29 8.54
CA HIS A 105 0.65 5.51 9.68
C HIS A 105 -0.05 4.14 9.75
N VAL A 106 0.72 3.06 9.74
CA VAL A 106 0.22 1.67 9.61
C VAL A 106 -0.75 1.29 10.74
N PRO A 107 -0.46 1.47 12.03
CA PRO A 107 -1.38 1.11 13.10
C PRO A 107 -2.68 1.90 13.10
N THR A 108 -2.64 3.20 12.81
CA THR A 108 -3.82 4.07 12.73
C THR A 108 -4.77 3.59 11.64
N GLN A 109 -4.24 3.34 10.45
CA GLN A 109 -5.00 2.81 9.33
C GLN A 109 -5.56 1.41 9.61
N ASN A 110 -4.75 0.52 10.20
CA ASN A 110 -5.18 -0.83 10.56
C ASN A 110 -6.39 -0.82 11.49
N HIS A 111 -6.35 0.05 12.51
CA HIS A 111 -7.46 0.25 13.42
C HIS A 111 -8.73 0.72 12.69
N PHE A 112 -8.60 1.69 11.80
CA PHE A 112 -9.72 2.18 11.00
C PHE A 112 -10.29 1.09 10.08
N PHE A 113 -9.44 0.33 9.41
CA PHE A 113 -9.88 -0.80 8.57
C PHE A 113 -10.67 -1.85 9.37
N ALA A 114 -10.25 -2.13 10.60
CA ALA A 114 -10.97 -3.04 11.49
C ALA A 114 -12.33 -2.45 11.92
N GLN A 115 -12.40 -1.16 12.24
CA GLN A 115 -13.65 -0.47 12.55
C GLN A 115 -14.66 -0.52 11.40
N LEU A 116 -14.22 -0.40 10.16
CA LEU A 116 -15.04 -0.51 8.96
C LEU A 116 -15.48 -1.95 8.64
N GLY A 117 -14.89 -2.95 9.29
CA GLY A 117 -15.13 -4.35 8.96
C GLY A 117 -14.61 -4.75 7.57
N LEU A 118 -13.61 -4.04 7.05
CA LEU A 118 -13.10 -4.21 5.70
C LEU A 118 -12.69 -5.65 5.35
N PRO A 119 -12.06 -6.45 6.24
CA PRO A 119 -11.70 -7.83 5.92
C PRO A 119 -12.92 -8.66 5.43
N GLY A 120 -14.09 -8.45 6.07
CA GLY A 120 -15.34 -9.11 5.66
C GLY A 120 -15.91 -8.55 4.35
N LEU A 121 -15.80 -7.25 4.14
CA LEU A 121 -16.32 -6.58 2.95
C LEU A 121 -15.52 -6.96 1.68
N PHE A 122 -14.20 -7.11 1.78
CA PHE A 122 -13.36 -7.50 0.66
C PHE A 122 -13.53 -8.95 0.20
N HIS A 123 -14.17 -9.81 0.99
CA HIS A 123 -14.36 -11.23 0.65
C HIS A 123 -15.02 -11.44 -0.72
N ASN A 124 -15.95 -10.57 -1.09
CA ASN A 124 -16.68 -10.62 -2.35
C ASN A 124 -16.30 -9.48 -3.32
N TYR A 125 -15.21 -8.78 -3.08
CA TYR A 125 -14.76 -7.72 -3.97
C TYR A 125 -13.94 -8.30 -5.13
N HIS A 126 -14.26 -7.87 -6.36
CA HIS A 126 -13.62 -8.40 -7.58
C HIS A 126 -12.93 -7.33 -8.44
N GLY A 127 -12.96 -6.06 -8.02
CA GLY A 127 -12.32 -4.96 -8.72
C GLY A 127 -10.80 -4.92 -8.56
N ILE A 128 -10.23 -3.76 -8.86
CA ILE A 128 -8.81 -3.47 -8.72
C ILE A 128 -8.56 -2.85 -7.34
N VAL A 129 -7.54 -3.33 -6.63
CA VAL A 129 -7.07 -2.76 -5.37
C VAL A 129 -5.63 -2.27 -5.56
N LEU A 130 -5.39 -1.02 -5.23
CA LEU A 130 -4.07 -0.41 -5.21
C LEU A 130 -3.71 -0.04 -3.77
N GLY A 131 -2.77 -0.75 -3.18
CA GLY A 131 -2.15 -0.37 -1.92
C GLY A 131 -1.05 0.65 -2.16
N VAL A 132 -0.97 1.64 -1.27
CA VAL A 132 0.07 2.67 -1.24
C VAL A 132 0.72 2.65 0.14
N SER A 133 2.02 2.35 0.23
CA SER A 133 2.76 2.36 1.51
C SER A 133 2.03 1.57 2.62
N ALA A 134 1.55 2.23 3.66
CA ALA A 134 0.77 1.62 4.76
C ALA A 134 -0.43 0.81 4.25
N GLY A 135 -1.12 1.26 3.19
CA GLY A 135 -2.22 0.52 2.57
C GLY A 135 -1.78 -0.80 1.95
N SER A 136 -0.58 -0.85 1.38
CA SER A 136 0.03 -2.09 0.89
C SER A 136 0.40 -3.02 2.05
N MET A 137 0.92 -2.48 3.16
CA MET A 137 1.25 -3.27 4.34
C MET A 137 -0.01 -3.87 4.97
N ASN A 138 -1.07 -3.06 5.12
CA ASN A 138 -2.34 -3.49 5.70
C ASN A 138 -3.15 -4.44 4.80
N ALA A 139 -2.82 -4.57 3.52
CA ALA A 139 -3.43 -5.56 2.63
C ALA A 139 -3.09 -7.01 3.02
N ALA A 140 -1.95 -7.26 3.68
CA ALA A 140 -1.53 -8.59 4.10
C ALA A 140 -2.46 -9.20 5.16
N HIS A 141 -2.47 -10.54 5.27
CA HIS A 141 -3.15 -11.23 6.36
C HIS A 141 -2.50 -10.90 7.71
N ILE A 142 -1.17 -10.98 7.79
CA ILE A 142 -0.40 -10.48 8.93
C ILE A 142 0.45 -9.33 8.44
N VAL A 143 0.26 -8.17 9.03
CA VAL A 143 0.96 -6.93 8.69
C VAL A 143 2.27 -6.86 9.48
N TYR A 144 3.36 -6.46 8.84
CA TYR A 144 4.55 -6.00 9.53
C TYR A 144 4.46 -4.49 9.73
N ALA A 145 4.18 -4.05 10.95
CA ALA A 145 4.15 -2.65 11.34
C ALA A 145 5.53 -2.25 11.86
N ALA A 146 6.43 -1.87 10.94
CA ALA A 146 7.70 -1.28 11.34
C ALA A 146 7.45 0.02 12.13
N PRO A 147 8.34 0.41 13.08
CA PRO A 147 8.19 1.68 13.77
C PRO A 147 8.46 2.84 12.81
N GLU A 148 7.60 3.84 12.83
CA GLU A 148 7.63 4.99 11.93
C GLU A 148 7.65 6.32 12.69
N GLU A 149 6.97 6.38 13.85
CA GLU A 149 6.84 7.62 14.63
C GLU A 149 7.77 7.64 15.86
N PRO A 150 8.18 8.85 16.33
CA PRO A 150 9.01 8.97 17.52
C PRO A 150 8.39 8.29 18.74
N GLY A 151 9.18 7.47 19.42
CA GLY A 151 8.78 6.68 20.58
C GLY A 151 8.46 5.22 20.28
N GLU A 152 8.06 4.89 19.04
CA GLU A 152 7.61 3.53 18.67
C GLU A 152 8.73 2.49 18.67
N ALA A 153 9.96 2.90 18.28
CA ALA A 153 11.09 2.00 18.29
C ALA A 153 11.54 1.67 19.71
N ALA A 154 11.33 2.60 20.64
CA ALA A 154 11.69 2.44 22.05
C ALA A 154 10.58 1.83 22.91
N ASP A 155 9.32 1.81 22.45
CA ASP A 155 8.19 1.28 23.22
C ASP A 155 8.20 -0.26 23.21
N PRO A 156 8.39 -0.93 24.36
CA PRO A 156 8.36 -2.39 24.44
C PRO A 156 6.95 -2.98 24.19
N HIS A 157 5.91 -2.16 24.20
CA HIS A 157 4.52 -2.56 23.96
C HIS A 157 4.08 -2.31 22.52
N TYR A 158 4.90 -1.67 21.69
CA TYR A 158 4.58 -1.44 20.29
C TYR A 158 4.43 -2.76 19.53
N SER A 159 3.27 -2.94 18.90
CA SER A 159 2.95 -4.19 18.21
C SER A 159 3.50 -4.20 16.79
N ARG A 160 4.59 -4.92 16.55
CA ARG A 160 5.20 -5.11 15.21
C ARG A 160 4.33 -5.91 14.25
N TRP A 161 3.37 -6.66 14.76
CA TRP A 161 2.58 -7.60 13.96
C TRP A 161 1.10 -7.39 14.25
N LEU A 162 0.34 -7.05 13.19
CA LEU A 162 -1.09 -6.78 13.28
C LEU A 162 -1.85 -7.74 12.35
N ASN A 163 -3.14 -7.94 12.61
CA ASN A 163 -4.02 -8.60 11.64
C ASN A 163 -4.45 -7.56 10.60
N GLY A 164 -4.26 -7.88 9.32
CA GLY A 164 -4.63 -6.98 8.23
C GLY A 164 -5.88 -7.44 7.47
N LEU A 165 -5.97 -7.02 6.21
CA LEU A 165 -7.15 -7.29 5.37
C LEU A 165 -7.23 -8.74 4.87
N GLY A 166 -6.12 -9.47 4.83
CA GLY A 166 -6.09 -10.85 4.33
C GLY A 166 -6.23 -10.96 2.81
N LEU A 167 -5.86 -9.91 2.06
CA LEU A 167 -5.91 -9.93 0.59
C LEU A 167 -4.71 -10.68 -0.01
N THR A 168 -3.63 -10.82 0.75
CA THR A 168 -2.42 -11.57 0.41
C THR A 168 -1.73 -12.11 1.66
N GLU A 169 -0.88 -13.14 1.50
CA GLU A 169 0.05 -13.58 2.55
C GLU A 169 1.39 -12.82 2.51
N THR A 170 1.66 -12.11 1.41
CA THR A 170 2.90 -11.38 1.22
C THR A 170 2.92 -10.11 2.05
N ARG A 171 3.95 -9.96 2.87
CA ARG A 171 4.21 -8.79 3.72
C ARG A 171 5.24 -7.92 3.05
N ILE A 172 5.03 -6.63 3.07
CA ILE A 172 6.01 -5.69 2.53
C ILE A 172 6.48 -4.67 3.57
N LEU A 173 7.69 -4.18 3.39
CA LEU A 173 8.26 -2.99 4.00
C LEU A 173 8.53 -1.99 2.86
N PRO A 174 7.67 -0.98 2.67
CA PRO A 174 7.81 0.00 1.59
C PRO A 174 8.93 1.00 1.86
N HIS A 175 9.28 1.81 0.85
CA HIS A 175 10.23 2.93 0.96
C HIS A 175 11.62 2.52 1.45
N TYR A 176 12.07 1.31 1.09
CA TYR A 176 13.32 0.76 1.63
C TYR A 176 14.54 1.64 1.38
N GLN A 177 14.60 2.39 0.29
CA GLN A 177 15.68 3.34 0.01
C GLN A 177 15.86 4.43 1.09
N PHE A 178 14.80 4.73 1.86
CA PHE A 178 14.85 5.67 2.99
C PHE A 178 15.02 4.95 4.34
N ILE A 179 14.40 3.78 4.49
CA ILE A 179 14.39 2.99 5.74
C ILE A 179 15.77 2.48 6.10
N ARG A 180 16.55 2.03 5.11
CA ARG A 180 17.85 1.39 5.33
C ARG A 180 18.86 2.25 6.10
N ASP A 181 18.77 3.58 5.97
CA ASP A 181 19.69 4.51 6.63
C ASP A 181 18.99 5.34 7.72
N HIS A 182 17.68 5.12 7.93
CA HIS A 182 16.90 5.86 8.91
C HIS A 182 17.21 5.42 10.35
N VAL A 183 17.30 6.41 11.25
CA VAL A 183 17.48 6.20 12.69
C VAL A 183 16.28 6.76 13.43
N LEU A 184 15.59 5.92 14.17
CA LEU A 184 14.43 6.28 15.00
C LEU A 184 14.72 5.91 16.46
N ASP A 185 14.50 6.82 17.39
CA ASP A 185 14.74 6.62 18.83
C ASP A 185 16.16 6.09 19.15
N GLY A 186 17.15 6.48 18.35
CA GLY A 186 18.55 6.04 18.52
C GLY A 186 18.84 4.64 17.97
N GLN A 187 17.90 3.99 17.30
CA GLN A 187 18.05 2.68 16.67
C GLN A 187 17.96 2.79 15.15
N LYS A 188 18.81 2.07 14.42
CA LYS A 188 18.69 1.96 12.96
C LYS A 188 17.46 1.10 12.62
N VAL A 189 16.53 1.63 11.82
CA VAL A 189 15.27 0.92 11.51
C VAL A 189 15.52 -0.38 10.75
N GLU A 190 16.56 -0.43 9.90
CA GLU A 190 16.98 -1.66 9.24
C GLU A 190 17.42 -2.76 10.24
N ASP A 191 18.13 -2.40 11.32
CA ASP A 191 18.53 -3.36 12.36
C ASP A 191 17.30 -3.92 13.10
N ILE A 192 16.30 -3.07 13.33
CA ILE A 192 15.01 -3.50 13.88
C ILE A 192 14.33 -4.48 12.91
N ALA A 193 14.28 -4.15 11.63
CA ALA A 193 13.69 -4.99 10.59
C ALA A 193 14.39 -6.35 10.48
N LEU A 194 15.73 -6.38 10.54
CA LEU A 194 16.51 -7.62 10.58
C LEU A 194 16.18 -8.45 11.83
N ALA A 195 16.07 -7.82 13.00
CA ALA A 195 15.69 -8.53 14.22
C ALA A 195 14.26 -9.11 14.14
N ASP A 196 13.31 -8.34 13.63
CA ASP A 196 11.91 -8.73 13.46
C ASP A 196 11.73 -9.85 12.43
N SER A 197 12.58 -9.89 11.39
CA SER A 197 12.56 -10.92 10.35
C SER A 197 12.84 -12.34 10.86
N LYS A 198 13.46 -12.47 12.06
CA LYS A 198 13.62 -13.76 12.75
C LYS A 198 12.29 -14.37 13.17
N LYS A 199 11.26 -13.56 13.33
CA LYS A 199 9.92 -14.01 13.71
C LYS A 199 9.08 -14.33 12.47
N ARG A 200 9.14 -13.48 11.45
CA ARG A 200 8.41 -13.62 10.19
C ARG A 200 9.17 -12.92 9.07
N HIS A 201 9.24 -13.54 7.93
CA HIS A 201 9.83 -12.96 6.72
C HIS A 201 8.91 -11.90 6.09
N PHE A 202 9.50 -11.00 5.33
CA PHE A 202 8.83 -9.98 4.50
C PHE A 202 9.73 -9.51 3.37
N LEU A 203 9.14 -8.81 2.40
CA LEU A 203 9.84 -8.19 1.29
C LEU A 203 10.00 -6.69 1.53
N ALA A 204 11.20 -6.15 1.34
CA ALA A 204 11.40 -4.71 1.35
C ALA A 204 11.43 -4.20 -0.10
N LEU A 205 10.66 -3.14 -0.37
CA LEU A 205 10.47 -2.57 -1.71
C LEU A 205 10.88 -1.09 -1.73
N PRO A 206 11.71 -0.65 -2.68
CA PRO A 206 11.93 0.77 -2.93
C PRO A 206 10.74 1.35 -3.71
N ASP A 207 10.72 2.69 -3.82
CA ASP A 207 9.77 3.38 -4.70
C ASP A 207 10.05 3.03 -6.16
N GLY A 208 8.96 2.71 -6.89
CA GLY A 208 9.02 2.23 -8.26
C GLY A 208 8.92 0.72 -8.42
N SER A 209 9.14 -0.05 -7.33
CA SER A 209 8.85 -1.49 -7.30
C SER A 209 7.48 -1.77 -6.73
N TYR A 210 6.88 -2.87 -7.14
CA TYR A 210 5.56 -3.28 -6.65
C TYR A 210 5.36 -4.80 -6.78
N ILE A 211 4.38 -5.32 -6.05
CA ILE A 211 3.91 -6.69 -6.22
C ILE A 211 2.54 -6.66 -6.88
N LEU A 212 2.37 -7.47 -7.92
CA LEU A 212 1.10 -7.72 -8.59
C LEU A 212 0.57 -9.09 -8.18
N CYS A 213 -0.64 -9.09 -7.60
CA CYS A 213 -1.36 -10.31 -7.26
C CYS A 213 -2.60 -10.41 -8.16
N ALA A 214 -2.66 -11.44 -9.00
CA ALA A 214 -3.77 -11.69 -9.91
C ALA A 214 -3.91 -13.18 -10.17
N ASP A 215 -5.15 -13.65 -10.26
CA ASP A 215 -5.49 -15.04 -10.63
C ASP A 215 -4.78 -16.12 -9.79
N GLY A 216 -4.56 -15.82 -8.50
CA GLY A 216 -3.88 -16.72 -7.57
C GLY A 216 -2.35 -16.74 -7.68
N SER A 217 -1.77 -15.90 -8.55
CA SER A 217 -0.34 -15.71 -8.72
C SER A 217 0.11 -14.40 -8.10
N GLU A 218 1.35 -14.34 -7.66
CA GLU A 218 2.00 -13.11 -7.19
C GLU A 218 3.38 -12.97 -7.84
N ALA A 219 3.73 -11.76 -8.28
CA ALA A 219 5.04 -11.45 -8.84
C ALA A 219 5.54 -10.09 -8.38
N LEU A 220 6.83 -10.02 -8.05
CA LEU A 220 7.55 -8.79 -7.80
C LEU A 220 8.03 -8.20 -9.14
N TYR A 221 7.71 -6.94 -9.36
CA TYR A 221 8.19 -6.14 -10.47
C TYR A 221 9.18 -5.10 -9.95
N GLY A 222 10.40 -5.13 -10.49
CA GLY A 222 11.49 -4.27 -10.06
C GLY A 222 12.23 -4.78 -8.83
N LYS A 223 13.05 -3.92 -8.28
CA LYS A 223 14.00 -4.24 -7.21
C LYS A 223 13.32 -4.65 -5.90
N GLY A 224 13.90 -5.63 -5.19
CA GLY A 224 13.40 -6.06 -3.89
C GLY A 224 14.42 -6.82 -3.06
N TRP A 225 14.20 -6.80 -1.76
CA TRP A 225 14.99 -7.53 -0.78
C TRP A 225 14.11 -8.45 0.05
N TYR A 226 14.60 -9.64 0.30
CA TYR A 226 13.94 -10.62 1.17
C TYR A 226 14.59 -10.59 2.55
N PHE A 227 13.78 -10.31 3.58
CA PHE A 227 14.16 -10.31 4.98
C PHE A 227 13.66 -11.58 5.64
N ALA A 228 14.56 -12.42 6.12
CA ALA A 228 14.25 -13.66 6.83
C ALA A 228 15.39 -14.07 7.78
N ASP A 229 15.06 -14.66 8.90
CA ASP A 229 15.99 -15.26 9.87
C ASP A 229 17.10 -14.31 10.36
N GLY A 230 16.83 -13.00 10.35
CA GLY A 230 17.79 -11.95 10.74
C GLY A 230 18.79 -11.60 9.65
N MET A 231 18.54 -12.03 8.43
CA MET A 231 19.34 -11.76 7.23
C MET A 231 18.52 -11.03 6.19
N MET A 232 19.20 -10.41 5.26
CA MET A 232 18.63 -9.73 4.10
C MET A 232 19.38 -10.14 2.84
N GLU A 233 18.64 -10.39 1.77
CA GLU A 233 19.17 -10.72 0.46
C GLU A 233 18.43 -9.90 -0.60
N GLU A 234 19.16 -9.32 -1.55
CA GLU A 234 18.58 -8.73 -2.75
C GLU A 234 18.13 -9.87 -3.68
N ILE A 235 16.84 -9.88 -4.04
CA ILE A 235 16.24 -11.00 -4.77
C ILE A 235 15.81 -10.65 -6.18
N ASN A 236 15.73 -9.38 -6.53
CA ASN A 236 15.35 -8.93 -7.87
C ASN A 236 15.91 -7.54 -8.16
N GLU A 237 16.12 -7.23 -9.44
CA GLU A 237 16.64 -5.95 -9.92
C GLU A 237 15.56 -5.15 -10.67
N ASP A 238 15.89 -3.88 -11.00
CA ASP A 238 14.99 -3.04 -11.78
C ASP A 238 14.74 -3.65 -13.17
N GLU A 239 13.53 -3.47 -13.67
CA GLU A 239 12.99 -3.99 -14.94
C GLU A 239 12.82 -5.52 -14.99
N ASP A 240 13.22 -6.27 -13.96
CA ASP A 240 13.02 -7.70 -13.85
C ASP A 240 11.68 -8.05 -13.17
N VAL A 241 11.19 -9.25 -13.46
CA VAL A 241 9.97 -9.82 -12.87
C VAL A 241 10.30 -11.14 -12.19
N LEU A 242 10.06 -11.20 -10.88
CA LEU A 242 10.27 -12.40 -10.09
C LEU A 242 8.92 -12.99 -9.65
N PRO A 243 8.52 -14.17 -10.14
CA PRO A 243 7.38 -14.90 -9.60
C PRO A 243 7.62 -15.24 -8.12
N LEU A 244 6.65 -14.93 -7.25
CA LEU A 244 6.70 -15.23 -5.82
C LEU A 244 5.93 -16.51 -5.49
N ARG A 245 4.86 -16.78 -6.21
CA ARG A 245 4.02 -18.01 -6.18
C ARG A 245 3.04 -18.07 -7.36
#